data_e5e44ffa48767e8362a2733ae30e8da5
#
_entry.id   e5e44ffa48767e8362a2733ae30e8da5
#
_cell.length_a   1.000
_cell.length_b   1.000
_cell.length_c   1.000
_cell.angle_alpha   90.00
_cell.angle_beta   90.00
_cell.angle_gamma   90.00
#
_symmetry.space_group_name_H-M   'P 1'
#
loop_
_entity.id
_entity.type
_entity.pdbx_description
1 polymer ?
#
loop_
_entity_poly.entity_id
_entity_poly.type
_entity_poly.pdbx_seq_one_letter_code
_entity_poly.pdbx_strand_id
1 'polypeptide(L)'
;LTSEFRHDLDAMQREINDRTRLVVVTNPNNPSGTVVPRADLEQFVASMPDHVTVVVDEAYMDYVKEPAYKGMGDVAVSRPNVLVTRTFSKIYGLPGLRVGYALAVPETLKNFWMYTSFPSSIAIHAATAALEDMDHVAATRQMTWEGRDYLYYELNAMGLSYVRTESNFMLIEVGDAEGITRKLARQNVYVRNADRIWKVGNHIRVSIGTREENQFFITALRQAFA
;
A
#
# COMPACT_ATOMS: atom_id res chain seq x y z
N LEU A 1 1.86 -13.18 -6.82
CA LEU A 1 3.02 -12.62 -6.11
C LEU A 1 4.21 -13.57 -6.21
N THR A 2 5.42 -13.05 -6.14
CA THR A 2 6.64 -13.84 -5.96
C THR A 2 6.70 -14.47 -4.57
N SER A 3 7.70 -15.33 -4.31
CA SER A 3 7.99 -15.86 -2.97
C SER A 3 8.31 -14.77 -1.94
N GLU A 4 8.74 -13.59 -2.39
CA GLU A 4 9.00 -12.41 -1.56
C GLU A 4 7.79 -11.49 -1.41
N PHE A 5 6.61 -11.93 -1.82
CA PHE A 5 5.34 -11.17 -1.79
C PHE A 5 5.33 -9.91 -2.65
N ARG A 6 6.22 -9.77 -3.64
CA ARG A 6 6.14 -8.71 -4.66
C ARG A 6 5.20 -9.10 -5.79
N HIS A 7 4.69 -8.12 -6.54
CA HIS A 7 4.04 -8.41 -7.82
C HIS A 7 5.01 -9.18 -8.73
N ASP A 8 4.54 -10.29 -9.28
CA ASP A 8 5.23 -11.05 -10.31
C ASP A 8 4.85 -10.47 -11.67
N LEU A 9 5.59 -9.44 -12.11
CA LEU A 9 5.29 -8.74 -13.35
C LEU A 9 5.40 -9.64 -14.58
N ASP A 10 6.32 -10.62 -14.56
CA ASP A 10 6.47 -11.58 -15.66
C ASP A 10 5.25 -12.51 -15.75
N ALA A 11 4.74 -12.99 -14.61
CA ALA A 11 3.52 -13.77 -14.58
C ALA A 11 2.31 -12.94 -15.04
N MET A 12 2.22 -11.67 -14.60
CA MET A 12 1.16 -10.77 -15.05
C MET A 12 1.23 -10.52 -16.55
N GLN A 13 2.43 -10.34 -17.10
CA GLN A 13 2.62 -10.14 -18.55
C GLN A 13 2.19 -11.34 -19.38
N ARG A 14 2.46 -12.57 -18.91
CA ARG A 14 2.03 -13.81 -19.61
C ARG A 14 0.50 -13.97 -19.68
N GLU A 15 -0.25 -13.34 -18.79
CA GLU A 15 -1.72 -13.38 -18.78
C GLU A 15 -2.37 -12.33 -19.70
N ILE A 16 -1.59 -11.37 -20.23
CA ILE A 16 -2.10 -10.34 -21.15
C ILE A 16 -2.50 -10.98 -22.47
N ASN A 17 -3.70 -10.66 -22.93
CA ASN A 17 -4.26 -11.14 -24.18
C ASN A 17 -5.22 -10.11 -24.81
N ASP A 18 -5.78 -10.40 -25.99
CA ASP A 18 -6.65 -9.48 -26.75
C ASP A 18 -7.91 -9.02 -26.00
N ARG A 19 -8.31 -9.72 -24.94
CA ARG A 19 -9.44 -9.35 -24.07
C ARG A 19 -9.04 -8.50 -22.89
N THR A 20 -7.75 -8.42 -22.56
CA THR A 20 -7.25 -7.60 -21.45
C THR A 20 -7.45 -6.13 -21.78
N ARG A 21 -8.07 -5.36 -20.89
CA ARG A 21 -8.29 -3.90 -21.06
C ARG A 21 -7.65 -3.09 -19.96
N LEU A 22 -7.50 -3.69 -18.78
CA LEU A 22 -7.00 -3.02 -17.60
C LEU A 22 -6.07 -3.95 -16.83
N VAL A 23 -4.92 -3.42 -16.44
CA VAL A 23 -4.00 -4.07 -15.51
C VAL A 23 -3.79 -3.13 -14.31
N VAL A 24 -3.90 -3.64 -13.11
CA VAL A 24 -3.71 -2.85 -11.89
C VAL A 24 -2.48 -3.36 -11.14
N VAL A 25 -1.55 -2.46 -10.88
CA VAL A 25 -0.36 -2.72 -10.05
C VAL A 25 -0.39 -1.78 -8.86
N THR A 26 -0.55 -2.34 -7.65
CA THR A 26 -0.45 -1.55 -6.41
C THR A 26 1.00 -1.48 -5.97
N ASN A 27 1.59 -0.27 -5.86
CA ASN A 27 2.99 -0.11 -5.53
C ASN A 27 3.26 1.09 -4.62
N PRO A 28 3.50 0.91 -3.32
CA PRO A 28 3.63 -0.37 -2.57
C PRO A 28 2.36 -1.23 -2.55
N ASN A 29 2.56 -2.56 -2.57
CA ASN A 29 1.46 -3.51 -2.63
C ASN A 29 0.69 -3.62 -1.31
N ASN A 30 -0.62 -3.80 -1.37
CA ASN A 30 -1.47 -4.20 -0.26
C ASN A 30 -2.01 -5.62 -0.54
N PRO A 31 -1.70 -6.63 0.30
CA PRO A 31 -1.39 -6.52 1.74
C PRO A 31 0.09 -6.66 2.12
N SER A 32 1.01 -6.85 1.20
CA SER A 32 2.40 -7.19 1.54
C SER A 32 3.26 -5.99 1.97
N GLY A 33 2.95 -4.79 1.47
CA GLY A 33 3.77 -3.59 1.67
C GLY A 33 5.07 -3.57 0.85
N THR A 34 5.27 -4.57 0.00
CA THR A 34 6.46 -4.68 -0.86
C THR A 34 6.40 -3.72 -2.03
N VAL A 35 7.56 -3.38 -2.57
CA VAL A 35 7.71 -2.48 -3.71
C VAL A 35 8.34 -3.22 -4.88
N VAL A 36 7.78 -3.04 -6.05
CA VAL A 36 8.45 -3.35 -7.33
C VAL A 36 9.40 -2.19 -7.65
N PRO A 37 10.66 -2.45 -8.02
CA PRO A 37 11.58 -1.41 -8.46
C PRO A 37 11.01 -0.59 -9.62
N ARG A 38 11.30 0.72 -9.63
CA ARG A 38 10.76 1.61 -10.66
C ARG A 38 11.14 1.17 -12.08
N ALA A 39 12.40 0.75 -12.28
CA ALA A 39 12.88 0.32 -13.60
C ALA A 39 12.09 -0.89 -14.14
N ASP A 40 11.78 -1.86 -13.27
CA ASP A 40 11.02 -3.05 -13.63
C ASP A 40 9.57 -2.68 -14.00
N LEU A 41 8.98 -1.75 -13.24
CA LEU A 41 7.63 -1.28 -13.51
C LEU A 41 7.57 -0.43 -14.79
N GLU A 42 8.56 0.39 -15.08
CA GLU A 42 8.69 1.13 -16.34
C GLU A 42 8.80 0.17 -17.53
N GLN A 43 9.62 -0.87 -17.41
CA GLN A 43 9.75 -1.89 -18.45
C GLN A 43 8.44 -2.66 -18.65
N PHE A 44 7.77 -3.04 -17.59
CA PHE A 44 6.47 -3.68 -17.65
C PHE A 44 5.43 -2.81 -18.36
N VAL A 45 5.30 -1.55 -17.97
CA VAL A 45 4.42 -0.58 -18.62
C VAL A 45 4.79 -0.39 -20.08
N ALA A 46 6.10 -0.36 -20.41
CA ALA A 46 6.57 -0.20 -21.78
C ALA A 46 6.21 -1.39 -22.68
N SER A 47 6.07 -2.57 -22.12
CA SER A 47 5.73 -3.81 -22.85
C SER A 47 4.23 -3.98 -23.09
N MET A 48 3.37 -3.13 -22.51
CA MET A 48 1.92 -3.28 -22.64
C MET A 48 1.42 -2.88 -24.03
N PRO A 49 0.50 -3.67 -24.62
CA PRO A 49 -0.19 -3.29 -25.85
C PRO A 49 -0.99 -2.00 -25.68
N ASP A 50 -1.15 -1.22 -26.75
CA ASP A 50 -1.84 0.08 -26.74
C ASP A 50 -3.30 0.01 -26.23
N HIS A 51 -3.96 -1.14 -26.40
CA HIS A 51 -5.33 -1.35 -25.96
C HIS A 51 -5.47 -1.67 -24.46
N VAL A 52 -4.35 -1.81 -23.73
CA VAL A 52 -4.31 -2.13 -22.30
C VAL A 52 -3.95 -0.88 -21.51
N THR A 53 -4.83 -0.46 -20.61
CA THR A 53 -4.52 0.60 -19.66
C THR A 53 -3.88 0.00 -18.40
N VAL A 54 -2.75 0.56 -17.98
CA VAL A 54 -2.10 0.21 -16.71
C VAL A 54 -2.45 1.25 -15.65
N VAL A 55 -3.06 0.79 -14.57
CA VAL A 55 -3.28 1.61 -13.36
C VAL A 55 -2.21 1.26 -12.35
N VAL A 56 -1.41 2.25 -11.94
CA VAL A 56 -0.47 2.13 -10.84
C VAL A 56 -1.09 2.81 -9.62
N ASP A 57 -1.47 2.01 -8.63
CA ASP A 57 -2.02 2.53 -7.38
C ASP A 57 -0.89 2.82 -6.39
N GLU A 58 -0.62 4.10 -6.17
CA GLU A 58 0.44 4.63 -5.31
C GLU A 58 -0.11 5.12 -3.95
N ALA A 59 -1.17 4.49 -3.44
CA ALA A 59 -1.78 4.91 -2.18
C ALA A 59 -0.82 4.93 -0.98
N TYR A 60 0.30 4.23 -1.04
CA TYR A 60 1.28 4.14 0.04
C TYR A 60 2.67 4.66 -0.33
N MET A 61 2.84 5.30 -1.51
CA MET A 61 4.15 5.70 -2.00
C MET A 61 4.87 6.70 -1.08
N ASP A 62 4.13 7.56 -0.37
CA ASP A 62 4.70 8.57 0.50
C ASP A 62 5.44 7.99 1.72
N TYR A 63 5.24 6.70 2.04
CA TYR A 63 5.93 5.99 3.10
C TYR A 63 7.23 5.30 2.65
N VAL A 64 7.50 5.23 1.35
CA VAL A 64 8.66 4.52 0.80
C VAL A 64 9.94 5.19 1.26
N LYS A 65 10.85 4.38 1.85
CA LYS A 65 12.19 4.79 2.26
C LYS A 65 13.22 4.47 1.18
N GLU A 66 12.90 3.54 0.28
CA GLU A 66 13.76 3.14 -0.82
C GLU A 66 13.98 4.30 -1.79
N PRO A 67 15.22 4.85 -1.90
CA PRO A 67 15.49 6.03 -2.71
C PRO A 67 15.26 5.81 -4.22
N ALA A 68 15.31 4.55 -4.67
CA ALA A 68 15.14 4.19 -6.08
C ALA A 68 13.68 4.28 -6.55
N TYR A 69 12.70 4.32 -5.63
CA TYR A 69 11.30 4.46 -6.00
C TYR A 69 10.79 5.89 -5.80
N LYS A 70 10.57 6.60 -6.90
CA LYS A 70 10.04 7.98 -6.91
C LYS A 70 8.60 8.08 -7.42
N GLY A 71 7.92 6.94 -7.56
CA GLY A 71 6.59 6.87 -8.16
C GLY A 71 6.62 6.91 -9.69
N MET A 72 5.45 6.77 -10.31
CA MET A 72 5.25 6.69 -11.76
C MET A 72 4.48 7.90 -12.32
N GLY A 73 4.34 8.98 -11.54
CA GLY A 73 3.54 10.14 -11.94
C GLY A 73 4.03 10.83 -13.20
N ASP A 74 5.35 10.96 -13.40
CA ASP A 74 5.97 11.53 -14.61
C ASP A 74 5.75 10.66 -15.85
N VAL A 75 5.75 9.34 -15.68
CA VAL A 75 5.39 8.39 -16.76
C VAL A 75 3.92 8.54 -17.13
N ALA A 76 3.03 8.64 -16.15
CA ALA A 76 1.60 8.76 -16.38
C ALA A 76 1.20 10.03 -17.16
N VAL A 77 1.89 11.16 -16.90
CA VAL A 77 1.58 12.43 -17.63
C VAL A 77 2.28 12.56 -18.98
N SER A 78 3.14 11.62 -19.33
CA SER A 78 3.87 11.62 -20.61
C SER A 78 3.48 10.46 -21.52
N ARG A 79 2.77 9.45 -21.02
CA ARG A 79 2.47 8.22 -21.73
C ARG A 79 0.97 7.93 -21.77
N PRO A 80 0.35 7.74 -22.97
CA PRO A 80 -0.99 7.20 -23.07
C PRO A 80 -1.09 5.82 -22.40
N ASN A 81 -2.30 5.40 -22.06
CA ASN A 81 -2.60 4.13 -21.41
C ASN A 81 -1.98 3.89 -20.02
N VAL A 82 -1.42 4.91 -19.37
CA VAL A 82 -0.95 4.86 -17.99
C VAL A 82 -1.75 5.80 -17.10
N LEU A 83 -2.22 5.30 -15.97
CA LEU A 83 -2.91 6.08 -14.95
C LEU A 83 -2.26 5.79 -13.59
N VAL A 84 -1.87 6.84 -12.88
CA VAL A 84 -1.41 6.73 -11.48
C VAL A 84 -2.50 7.24 -10.56
N THR A 85 -2.83 6.48 -9.51
CA THR A 85 -3.78 6.91 -8.47
C THR A 85 -3.07 7.17 -7.16
N ARG A 86 -3.47 8.25 -6.45
CA ARG A 86 -2.99 8.64 -5.12
C ARG A 86 -4.15 9.05 -4.22
N THR A 87 -3.95 8.99 -2.92
CA THR A 87 -5.02 9.22 -1.94
C THR A 87 -4.59 10.13 -0.81
N PHE A 88 -5.54 10.91 -0.30
CA PHE A 88 -5.38 11.64 0.96
C PHE A 88 -5.75 10.81 2.20
N SER A 89 -6.18 9.56 2.01
CA SER A 89 -6.63 8.69 3.10
C SER A 89 -5.51 8.09 3.96
N LYS A 90 -4.24 8.21 3.55
CA LYS A 90 -3.11 7.57 4.22
C LYS A 90 -2.24 8.60 4.92
N ILE A 91 -1.10 8.98 4.36
CA ILE A 91 -0.13 9.87 5.01
C ILE A 91 -0.74 11.23 5.40
N TYR A 92 -1.69 11.73 4.63
CA TYR A 92 -2.38 12.99 4.88
C TYR A 92 -3.48 12.91 5.94
N GLY A 93 -3.80 11.72 6.47
CA GLY A 93 -4.75 11.56 7.57
C GLY A 93 -6.21 11.87 7.29
N LEU A 94 -6.65 11.91 6.01
CA LEU A 94 -8.01 12.29 5.61
C LEU A 94 -8.89 11.14 5.09
N PRO A 95 -8.92 9.94 5.73
CA PRO A 95 -9.66 8.79 5.20
C PRO A 95 -11.19 9.03 5.20
N GLY A 96 -11.71 9.85 6.12
CA GLY A 96 -13.13 10.16 6.24
C GLY A 96 -13.67 11.06 5.13
N LEU A 97 -12.80 11.82 4.45
CA LEU A 97 -13.22 12.76 3.40
C LEU A 97 -13.37 12.14 2.02
N ARG A 98 -12.95 10.89 1.83
CA ARG A 98 -13.06 10.13 0.58
C ARG A 98 -12.55 10.88 -0.64
N VAL A 99 -11.33 11.41 -0.56
CA VAL A 99 -10.70 12.18 -1.62
C VAL A 99 -9.34 11.58 -2.01
N GLY A 100 -9.07 11.61 -3.29
CA GLY A 100 -7.82 11.18 -3.93
C GLY A 100 -7.72 11.84 -5.30
N TYR A 101 -6.68 11.54 -6.04
CA TYR A 101 -6.47 12.07 -7.38
C TYR A 101 -5.81 11.05 -8.29
N ALA A 102 -5.92 11.29 -9.58
CA ALA A 102 -5.24 10.51 -10.61
C ALA A 102 -4.39 11.43 -11.49
N LEU A 103 -3.30 10.88 -12.00
CA LEU A 103 -2.39 11.50 -12.95
C LEU A 103 -2.40 10.66 -14.23
N ALA A 104 -2.62 11.28 -15.36
CA ALA A 104 -2.52 10.66 -16.69
C ALA A 104 -2.55 11.76 -17.76
N VAL A 105 -2.29 11.39 -19.01
CA VAL A 105 -2.54 12.29 -20.15
C VAL A 105 -4.05 12.54 -20.33
N PRO A 106 -4.46 13.69 -20.90
CA PRO A 106 -5.88 14.04 -21.06
C PRO A 106 -6.73 12.99 -21.77
N GLU A 107 -6.20 12.30 -22.76
CA GLU A 107 -6.89 11.23 -23.50
C GLU A 107 -7.25 10.06 -22.59
N THR A 108 -6.35 9.66 -21.72
CA THR A 108 -6.59 8.58 -20.74
C THR A 108 -7.62 9.02 -19.71
N LEU A 109 -7.51 10.24 -19.15
CA LEU A 109 -8.46 10.76 -18.16
C LEU A 109 -9.89 10.81 -18.68
N LYS A 110 -10.12 11.14 -19.97
CA LYS A 110 -11.46 11.17 -20.57
C LYS A 110 -12.20 9.82 -20.44
N ASN A 111 -11.48 8.71 -20.53
CA ASN A 111 -12.07 7.37 -20.42
C ASN A 111 -12.55 7.04 -18.99
N PHE A 112 -12.02 7.72 -17.99
CA PHE A 112 -12.37 7.51 -16.57
C PHE A 112 -13.33 8.57 -16.02
N TRP A 113 -13.53 9.69 -16.72
CA TRP A 113 -14.33 10.82 -16.24
C TRP A 113 -15.75 10.42 -15.81
N MET A 114 -16.40 9.54 -16.54
CA MET A 114 -17.77 9.09 -16.25
C MET A 114 -17.87 8.26 -14.96
N TYR A 115 -16.76 7.75 -14.47
CA TYR A 115 -16.70 6.88 -13.28
C TYR A 115 -16.16 7.59 -12.05
N THR A 116 -15.82 8.88 -12.17
CA THR A 116 -15.34 9.68 -11.04
C THR A 116 -16.49 10.29 -10.28
N SER A 117 -16.45 10.22 -8.95
CA SER A 117 -17.35 10.98 -8.09
C SER A 117 -16.76 12.36 -7.84
N PHE A 118 -17.65 13.37 -7.73
CA PHE A 118 -17.20 14.70 -7.34
C PHE A 118 -16.95 14.74 -5.83
N PRO A 119 -15.73 15.07 -5.36
CA PRO A 119 -15.49 15.27 -3.95
C PRO A 119 -16.29 16.48 -3.43
N SER A 120 -16.65 16.44 -2.14
CA SER A 120 -17.30 17.60 -1.51
C SER A 120 -16.36 18.81 -1.47
N SER A 121 -16.91 20.01 -1.41
CA SER A 121 -16.10 21.23 -1.27
C SER A 121 -15.20 21.19 -0.03
N ILE A 122 -15.69 20.63 1.08
CA ILE A 122 -14.90 20.41 2.31
C ILE A 122 -13.69 19.51 2.02
N ALA A 123 -13.90 18.41 1.29
CA ALA A 123 -12.82 17.48 0.95
C ALA A 123 -11.76 18.15 0.05
N ILE A 124 -12.18 18.99 -0.90
CA ILE A 124 -11.26 19.73 -1.77
C ILE A 124 -10.41 20.71 -0.95
N HIS A 125 -11.02 21.53 -0.10
CA HIS A 125 -10.28 22.50 0.72
C HIS A 125 -9.32 21.81 1.70
N ALA A 126 -9.76 20.73 2.36
CA ALA A 126 -8.91 19.98 3.26
C ALA A 126 -7.74 19.31 2.52
N ALA A 127 -7.97 18.74 1.34
CA ALA A 127 -6.91 18.14 0.53
C ALA A 127 -5.90 19.18 0.04
N THR A 128 -6.37 20.37 -0.36
CA THR A 128 -5.49 21.49 -0.76
C THR A 128 -4.60 21.91 0.41
N ALA A 129 -5.17 22.14 1.59
CA ALA A 129 -4.40 22.48 2.79
C ALA A 129 -3.40 21.37 3.19
N ALA A 130 -3.80 20.10 3.07
CA ALA A 130 -2.93 18.98 3.39
C ALA A 130 -1.71 18.86 2.45
N LEU A 131 -1.81 19.28 1.19
CA LEU A 131 -0.68 19.32 0.25
C LEU A 131 0.37 20.38 0.64
N GLU A 132 -0.02 21.40 1.37
CA GLU A 132 0.87 22.47 1.85
C GLU A 132 1.50 22.11 3.21
N ASP A 133 0.93 21.18 3.96
CA ASP A 133 1.41 20.74 5.29
C ASP A 133 2.49 19.65 5.17
N MET A 134 3.64 20.02 4.66
CA MET A 134 4.77 19.12 4.50
C MET A 134 5.39 18.68 5.83
N ASP A 135 5.21 19.45 6.89
CA ASP A 135 5.70 19.10 8.24
C ASP A 135 4.91 17.91 8.79
N HIS A 136 3.59 17.88 8.63
CA HIS A 136 2.77 16.74 8.97
C HIS A 136 3.18 15.48 8.18
N VAL A 137 3.38 15.61 6.88
CA VAL A 137 3.83 14.50 6.02
C VAL A 137 5.18 13.96 6.48
N ALA A 138 6.15 14.83 6.77
CA ALA A 138 7.48 14.45 7.25
C ALA A 138 7.40 13.75 8.61
N ALA A 139 6.65 14.29 9.56
CA ALA A 139 6.47 13.73 10.91
C ALA A 139 5.80 12.34 10.84
N THR A 140 4.72 12.20 10.05
CA THR A 140 4.00 10.92 9.88
C THR A 140 4.88 9.87 9.22
N ARG A 141 5.68 10.25 8.23
CA ARG A 141 6.65 9.37 7.58
C ARG A 141 7.70 8.88 8.56
N GLN A 142 8.31 9.79 9.32
CA GLN A 142 9.34 9.47 10.31
C GLN A 142 8.80 8.54 11.39
N MET A 143 7.64 8.85 11.95
CA MET A 143 6.97 7.99 12.94
C MET A 143 6.74 6.56 12.38
N THR A 144 6.31 6.45 11.11
CA THR A 144 6.10 5.14 10.48
C THR A 144 7.41 4.39 10.30
N TRP A 145 8.49 5.04 9.91
CA TRP A 145 9.79 4.41 9.75
C TRP A 145 10.34 3.90 11.09
N GLU A 146 10.29 4.71 12.13
CA GLU A 146 10.68 4.33 13.49
C GLU A 146 9.83 3.17 14.02
N GLY A 147 8.52 3.20 13.75
CA GLY A 147 7.61 2.11 14.08
C GLY A 147 7.94 0.81 13.37
N ARG A 148 8.31 0.86 12.08
CA ARG A 148 8.80 -0.32 11.33
C ARG A 148 10.06 -0.92 11.99
N ASP A 149 11.05 -0.07 12.27
CA ASP A 149 12.32 -0.52 12.83
C ASP A 149 12.11 -1.15 14.22
N TYR A 150 11.23 -0.56 15.05
CA TYR A 150 10.84 -1.12 16.33
C TYR A 150 10.14 -2.48 16.18
N LEU A 151 9.16 -2.59 15.29
CA LEU A 151 8.45 -3.86 15.07
C LEU A 151 9.38 -4.95 14.53
N TYR A 152 10.28 -4.62 13.60
CA TYR A 152 11.29 -5.57 13.12
C TYR A 152 12.16 -6.10 14.25
N TYR A 153 12.62 -5.22 15.14
CA TYR A 153 13.42 -5.62 16.31
C TYR A 153 12.66 -6.59 17.23
N GLU A 154 11.44 -6.25 17.60
CA GLU A 154 10.61 -7.05 18.51
C GLU A 154 10.18 -8.40 17.91
N LEU A 155 9.80 -8.41 16.63
CA LEU A 155 9.41 -9.65 15.94
C LEU A 155 10.60 -10.59 15.77
N ASN A 156 11.79 -10.08 15.47
CA ASN A 156 13.02 -10.88 15.46
C ASN A 156 13.31 -11.49 16.83
N ALA A 157 13.14 -10.72 17.92
CA ALA A 157 13.32 -11.22 19.28
C ALA A 157 12.28 -12.30 19.67
N MET A 158 11.12 -12.32 19.00
CA MET A 158 10.09 -13.35 19.14
C MET A 158 10.30 -14.54 18.21
N GLY A 159 11.26 -14.51 17.30
CA GLY A 159 11.48 -15.54 16.29
C GLY A 159 10.36 -15.62 15.23
N LEU A 160 9.61 -14.53 15.03
CA LEU A 160 8.52 -14.48 14.05
C LEU A 160 9.00 -13.97 12.70
N SER A 161 8.55 -14.64 11.63
CA SER A 161 8.76 -14.21 10.25
C SER A 161 7.80 -13.06 9.89
N TYR A 162 8.27 -12.14 9.08
CA TYR A 162 7.48 -11.02 8.57
C TYR A 162 7.95 -10.59 7.18
N VAL A 163 7.07 -9.94 6.45
CA VAL A 163 7.41 -9.32 5.15
C VAL A 163 7.91 -7.91 5.39
N ARG A 164 9.14 -7.59 4.93
CA ARG A 164 9.65 -6.21 4.98
C ARG A 164 8.78 -5.30 4.14
N THR A 165 8.37 -4.19 4.72
CA THR A 165 7.35 -3.32 4.13
C THR A 165 7.87 -1.92 3.84
N GLU A 166 7.37 -1.30 2.78
CA GLU A 166 7.53 0.11 2.45
C GLU A 166 6.22 0.92 2.64
N SER A 167 5.23 0.33 3.34
CA SER A 167 3.96 0.99 3.66
C SER A 167 3.81 1.25 5.17
N ASN A 168 2.63 1.70 5.60
CA ASN A 168 2.27 1.89 7.00
C ASN A 168 1.60 0.67 7.64
N PHE A 169 1.85 -0.51 7.12
CA PHE A 169 1.41 -1.79 7.68
C PHE A 169 2.42 -2.88 7.37
N MET A 170 2.28 -4.03 8.01
CA MET A 170 3.18 -5.17 7.88
C MET A 170 2.40 -6.48 7.86
N LEU A 171 2.84 -7.46 7.07
CA LEU A 171 2.44 -8.86 7.17
C LEU A 171 3.37 -9.59 8.13
N ILE A 172 2.77 -10.33 9.07
CA ILE A 172 3.49 -11.13 10.07
C ILE A 172 2.95 -12.56 9.98
N GLU A 173 3.84 -13.52 9.84
CA GLU A 173 3.50 -14.94 9.87
C GLU A 173 3.30 -15.39 11.32
N VAL A 174 2.10 -15.89 11.62
CA VAL A 174 1.71 -16.26 12.99
C VAL A 174 1.23 -17.71 13.12
N GLY A 175 1.28 -18.48 12.03
CA GLY A 175 0.80 -19.87 11.98
C GLY A 175 -0.73 -19.94 12.00
N ASP A 176 -1.38 -19.81 13.14
CA ASP A 176 -2.85 -19.76 13.30
C ASP A 176 -3.35 -18.30 13.25
N ALA A 177 -3.49 -17.74 12.04
CA ALA A 177 -3.95 -16.36 11.87
C ALA A 177 -5.36 -16.11 12.47
N GLU A 178 -6.25 -17.10 12.43
CA GLU A 178 -7.60 -16.98 12.97
C GLU A 178 -7.58 -16.97 14.52
N GLY A 179 -6.85 -17.91 15.12
CA GLY A 179 -6.72 -17.99 16.59
C GLY A 179 -6.01 -16.77 17.15
N ILE A 180 -4.90 -16.34 16.57
CA ILE A 180 -4.16 -15.14 16.99
C ILE A 180 -5.02 -13.88 16.84
N THR A 181 -5.74 -13.71 15.72
CA THR A 181 -6.65 -12.55 15.55
C THR A 181 -7.72 -12.51 16.65
N ARG A 182 -8.30 -13.66 17.02
CA ARG A 182 -9.28 -13.73 18.12
C ARG A 182 -8.67 -13.44 19.49
N LYS A 183 -7.47 -13.96 19.77
CA LYS A 183 -6.76 -13.70 21.05
C LYS A 183 -6.40 -12.22 21.18
N LEU A 184 -5.94 -11.58 20.10
CA LEU A 184 -5.65 -10.15 20.05
C LEU A 184 -6.91 -9.30 20.27
N ALA A 185 -8.02 -9.65 19.60
CA ALA A 185 -9.28 -8.93 19.73
C ALA A 185 -9.82 -8.94 21.20
N ARG A 186 -9.61 -10.02 21.95
CA ARG A 186 -9.94 -10.09 23.39
C ARG A 186 -9.12 -9.12 24.26
N GLN A 187 -8.00 -8.64 23.73
CA GLN A 187 -7.13 -7.65 24.36
C GLN A 187 -7.31 -6.26 23.74
N ASN A 188 -8.42 -6.02 23.01
CA ASN A 188 -8.72 -4.78 22.29
C ASN A 188 -7.69 -4.41 21.21
N VAL A 189 -6.98 -5.40 20.65
CA VAL A 189 -6.07 -5.23 19.51
C VAL A 189 -6.71 -5.82 18.28
N TYR A 190 -7.04 -4.98 17.31
CA TYR A 190 -7.74 -5.36 16.09
C TYR A 190 -6.79 -5.36 14.88
N VAL A 191 -6.47 -6.54 14.39
CA VAL A 191 -5.63 -6.75 13.20
C VAL A 191 -6.45 -7.38 12.06
N ARG A 192 -5.90 -7.39 10.85
CA ARG A 192 -6.54 -8.08 9.72
C ARG A 192 -5.99 -9.49 9.59
N ASN A 193 -6.88 -10.47 9.56
CA ASN A 193 -6.54 -11.83 9.15
C ASN A 193 -6.27 -11.82 7.64
N ALA A 194 -5.01 -11.96 7.23
CA ALA A 194 -4.60 -11.87 5.83
C ALA A 194 -4.99 -13.12 5.03
N ASP A 195 -5.05 -14.27 5.67
CA ASP A 195 -5.51 -15.51 5.03
C ASP A 195 -6.98 -15.39 4.62
N ARG A 196 -7.83 -14.93 5.53
CA ARG A 196 -9.26 -14.76 5.26
C ARG A 196 -9.55 -13.76 4.14
N ILE A 197 -8.83 -12.63 4.12
CA ILE A 197 -9.13 -11.49 3.24
C ILE A 197 -8.43 -11.60 1.89
N TRP A 198 -7.15 -11.99 1.87
CA TRP A 198 -6.31 -11.96 0.66
C TRP A 198 -5.75 -13.33 0.27
N LYS A 199 -6.12 -14.40 1.00
CA LYS A 199 -5.58 -15.75 0.79
C LYS A 199 -4.06 -15.84 0.96
N VAL A 200 -3.53 -15.00 1.85
CA VAL A 200 -2.13 -15.05 2.29
C VAL A 200 -2.10 -15.88 3.58
N GLY A 201 -1.88 -17.19 3.42
CA GLY A 201 -1.99 -18.16 4.51
C GLY A 201 -1.12 -17.83 5.72
N ASN A 202 -1.61 -18.13 6.92
CA ASN A 202 -0.88 -18.02 8.19
C ASN A 202 -0.46 -16.61 8.61
N HIS A 203 -0.88 -15.55 7.91
CA HIS A 203 -0.45 -14.17 8.19
C HIS A 203 -1.57 -13.31 8.77
N ILE A 204 -1.16 -12.39 9.62
CA ILE A 204 -1.95 -11.22 9.99
C ILE A 204 -1.34 -9.96 9.37
N ARG A 205 -2.18 -8.94 9.07
CA ARG A 205 -1.70 -7.61 8.70
C ARG A 205 -1.99 -6.64 9.81
N VAL A 206 -0.94 -6.00 10.35
CA VAL A 206 -1.01 -4.98 11.39
C VAL A 206 -0.66 -3.61 10.79
N SER A 207 -1.38 -2.56 11.19
CA SER A 207 -1.00 -1.18 10.88
C SER A 207 0.11 -0.74 11.84
N ILE A 208 1.07 0.04 11.32
CA ILE A 208 2.12 0.66 12.11
C ILE A 208 1.54 1.94 12.70
N GLY A 209 1.51 2.04 14.01
CA GLY A 209 0.97 3.15 14.78
C GLY A 209 2.03 3.98 15.48
N THR A 210 1.62 4.72 16.51
CA THR A 210 2.53 5.41 17.43
C THR A 210 3.42 4.43 18.18
N ARG A 211 4.41 4.96 18.90
CA ARG A 211 5.29 4.12 19.73
C ARG A 211 4.51 3.32 20.74
N GLU A 212 3.56 3.96 21.42
CA GLU A 212 2.70 3.37 22.44
C GLU A 212 1.81 2.26 21.86
N GLU A 213 1.19 2.52 20.71
CA GLU A 213 0.33 1.55 20.00
C GLU A 213 1.14 0.32 19.56
N ASN A 214 2.34 0.52 19.02
CA ASN A 214 3.21 -0.57 18.62
C ASN A 214 3.68 -1.40 19.83
N GLN A 215 4.01 -0.76 20.96
CA GLN A 215 4.36 -1.45 22.22
C GLN A 215 3.19 -2.25 22.76
N PHE A 216 1.99 -1.67 22.73
CA PHE A 216 0.78 -2.36 23.17
C PHE A 216 0.49 -3.58 22.28
N PHE A 217 0.61 -3.45 20.96
CA PHE A 217 0.47 -4.57 20.04
C PHE A 217 1.48 -5.70 20.35
N ILE A 218 2.76 -5.39 20.52
CA ILE A 218 3.80 -6.41 20.80
C ILE A 218 3.53 -7.12 22.13
N THR A 219 3.10 -6.38 23.16
CA THR A 219 2.72 -6.97 24.46
C THR A 219 1.55 -7.94 24.31
N ALA A 220 0.50 -7.54 23.60
CA ALA A 220 -0.66 -8.38 23.33
C ALA A 220 -0.30 -9.60 22.45
N LEU A 221 0.59 -9.42 21.47
CA LEU A 221 1.04 -10.50 20.61
C LEU A 221 1.83 -11.56 21.39
N ARG A 222 2.74 -11.16 22.29
CA ARG A 222 3.46 -12.08 23.19
C ARG A 222 2.50 -12.92 24.03
N GLN A 223 1.48 -12.29 24.62
CA GLN A 223 0.44 -12.97 25.40
C GLN A 223 -0.42 -13.90 24.54
N ALA A 224 -0.64 -13.57 23.26
CA ALA A 224 -1.41 -14.41 22.36
C ALA A 224 -0.69 -15.71 21.98
N PHE A 225 0.66 -15.74 22.07
CA PHE A 225 1.47 -16.94 21.85
C PHE A 225 1.72 -17.76 23.13
N ALA A 226 1.54 -17.17 24.31
CA ALA A 226 1.60 -17.88 25.59
C ALA A 226 0.35 -18.74 25.80
#